data_5b103d22a3ab0f8f0dbbbba51121fd26
#
_entry.id   5b103d22a3ab0f8f0dbbbba51121fd26
#
_cell.length_a   1.000
_cell.length_b   1.000
_cell.length_c   1.000
_cell.angle_alpha   90.00
_cell.angle_beta   90.00
_cell.angle_gamma   90.00
#
_symmetry.space_group_name_H-M   'P 1'
#
loop_
_entity.id
_entity.type
_entity.pdbx_description
1 polymer ?
#
loop_
_entity_poly.entity_id
_entity_poly.type
_entity_poly.pdbx_seq_one_letter_code
_entity_poly.pdbx_strand_id
1 'polypeptide(L)'
;MIASLQRPLWLRTGTVLYALLFFAFLFLPLAIVAVFAFNDAPYPAPPWRGFTLDWFLGNAATSRVGLFADTALMGSLWTSLVVALWVSVLSVLVGTANAFLIERTQFRGKTALSLLMLAPLVIPGVILGISILAFASRIANLVDDLFGLELEFLRPGLPLVVLGQLSFVVSIATLTISARLKRFDLTLEEAAYNLGASRAAVFTTITLPYLRPALIGAAAIAFLMSFENFNTTLMLVGSDAPLTVMMYGRMREGASPVLNAVSLFLMVASAALALTLLRRSSDPATRAVQ
;
A
#
# COMPACT_ATOMS: atom_id res chain seq x y z
N MET A 1 -39.11 -9.80 10.34
CA MET A 1 -38.22 -9.72 11.51
C MET A 1 -38.08 -11.11 12.07
N ILE A 2 -36.98 -11.81 11.81
CA ILE A 2 -36.68 -13.09 12.45
C ILE A 2 -36.12 -12.73 13.83
N ALA A 3 -36.92 -13.03 14.88
CA ALA A 3 -36.47 -12.86 16.26
C ALA A 3 -35.14 -13.60 16.42
N SER A 4 -34.10 -12.92 16.85
CA SER A 4 -32.78 -13.50 17.10
C SER A 4 -32.99 -14.64 18.13
N LEU A 5 -32.86 -15.88 17.69
CA LEU A 5 -32.83 -17.04 18.56
C LEU A 5 -31.79 -16.76 19.66
N GLN A 6 -32.22 -16.77 20.91
CA GLN A 6 -31.33 -16.61 22.05
C GLN A 6 -30.26 -17.71 21.97
N ARG A 7 -29.04 -17.33 21.62
CA ARG A 7 -27.93 -18.28 21.52
C ARG A 7 -27.66 -18.84 22.92
N PRO A 8 -27.59 -20.17 23.10
CA PRO A 8 -27.28 -20.76 24.39
C PRO A 8 -25.98 -20.22 24.97
N LEU A 9 -25.91 -20.08 26.29
CA LEU A 9 -24.76 -19.43 26.98
C LEU A 9 -23.42 -20.03 26.59
N TRP A 10 -23.32 -21.35 26.41
CA TRP A 10 -22.10 -22.02 26.00
C TRP A 10 -21.62 -21.61 24.62
N LEU A 11 -22.53 -21.34 23.67
CA LEU A 11 -22.20 -20.87 22.33
C LEU A 11 -21.70 -19.42 22.37
N ARG A 12 -22.31 -18.59 23.23
CA ARG A 12 -21.86 -17.20 23.45
C ARG A 12 -20.48 -17.17 24.10
N THR A 13 -20.25 -17.96 25.15
CA THR A 13 -18.97 -18.07 25.84
C THR A 13 -17.89 -18.61 24.90
N GLY A 14 -18.20 -19.67 24.13
CA GLY A 14 -17.30 -20.24 23.14
C GLY A 14 -16.92 -19.22 22.04
N THR A 15 -17.87 -18.42 21.54
CA THR A 15 -17.61 -17.38 20.54
C THR A 15 -16.72 -16.26 21.11
N VAL A 16 -16.97 -15.84 22.36
CA VAL A 16 -16.14 -14.82 23.03
C VAL A 16 -14.71 -15.34 23.25
N LEU A 17 -14.58 -16.56 23.76
CA LEU A 17 -13.26 -17.18 23.97
C LEU A 17 -12.51 -17.33 22.65
N TYR A 18 -13.15 -17.79 21.59
CA TYR A 18 -12.58 -17.88 20.26
C TYR A 18 -12.10 -16.49 19.78
N ALA A 19 -12.95 -15.47 19.90
CA ALA A 19 -12.59 -14.10 19.50
C ALA A 19 -11.38 -13.57 20.30
N LEU A 20 -11.36 -13.78 21.62
CA LEU A 20 -10.24 -13.38 22.46
C LEU A 20 -8.93 -14.08 22.07
N LEU A 21 -8.98 -15.40 21.85
CA LEU A 21 -7.82 -16.18 21.42
C LEU A 21 -7.35 -15.75 20.02
N PHE A 22 -8.27 -15.50 19.11
CA PHE A 22 -7.97 -15.02 17.76
C PHE A 22 -7.27 -13.65 17.80
N PHE A 23 -7.84 -12.69 18.53
CA PHE A 23 -7.21 -11.37 18.65
C PHE A 23 -5.90 -11.42 19.43
N ALA A 24 -5.81 -12.24 20.49
CA ALA A 24 -4.55 -12.44 21.20
C ALA A 24 -3.48 -13.00 20.24
N PHE A 25 -3.78 -14.04 19.48
CA PHE A 25 -2.87 -14.61 18.49
C PHE A 25 -2.41 -13.57 17.45
N LEU A 26 -3.34 -12.73 16.99
CA LEU A 26 -3.05 -11.70 15.98
C LEU A 26 -2.20 -10.55 16.54
N PHE A 27 -2.53 -10.05 17.74
CA PHE A 27 -1.89 -8.86 18.31
C PHE A 27 -0.69 -9.16 19.22
N LEU A 28 -0.57 -10.37 19.73
CA LEU A 28 0.53 -10.73 20.63
C LEU A 28 1.93 -10.53 20.01
N PRO A 29 2.21 -10.96 18.77
CA PRO A 29 3.49 -10.68 18.13
C PRO A 29 3.78 -9.19 18.00
N LEU A 30 2.78 -8.39 17.65
CA LEU A 30 2.91 -6.93 17.54
C LEU A 30 3.17 -6.29 18.91
N ALA A 31 2.48 -6.76 19.96
CA ALA A 31 2.71 -6.30 21.33
C ALA A 31 4.11 -6.65 21.81
N ILE A 32 4.63 -7.84 21.47
CA ILE A 32 6.00 -8.25 21.80
C ILE A 32 7.01 -7.31 21.13
N VAL A 33 6.87 -7.03 19.83
CA VAL A 33 7.73 -6.08 19.10
C VAL A 33 7.66 -4.69 19.75
N ALA A 34 6.45 -4.22 20.10
CA ALA A 34 6.25 -2.93 20.76
C ALA A 34 6.93 -2.86 22.13
N VAL A 35 6.85 -3.92 22.95
CA VAL A 35 7.51 -3.97 24.25
C VAL A 35 9.03 -4.02 24.07
N PHE A 36 9.54 -4.87 23.20
CA PHE A 36 10.98 -5.00 22.98
C PHE A 36 11.60 -3.82 22.24
N ALA A 37 10.82 -2.90 21.67
CA ALA A 37 11.31 -1.60 21.18
C ALA A 37 11.88 -0.72 22.30
N PHE A 38 11.52 -0.98 23.56
CA PHE A 38 12.01 -0.27 24.75
C PHE A 38 12.97 -1.08 25.59
N ASN A 39 13.31 -2.30 25.19
CA ASN A 39 14.19 -3.16 25.99
C ASN A 39 15.67 -2.71 25.89
N ASP A 40 16.31 -2.49 27.02
CA ASP A 40 17.75 -2.16 27.12
C ASP A 40 18.62 -3.41 26.93
N ALA A 41 18.52 -4.03 25.76
CA ALA A 41 19.27 -5.23 25.39
C ALA A 41 19.97 -5.00 24.04
N PRO A 42 21.12 -5.66 23.78
CA PRO A 42 21.85 -5.52 22.51
C PRO A 42 21.16 -6.22 21.32
N TYR A 43 20.17 -7.10 21.59
CA TYR A 43 19.40 -7.80 20.56
C TYR A 43 17.90 -7.70 20.85
N PRO A 44 17.04 -7.80 19.80
CA PRO A 44 15.58 -7.64 19.90
C PRO A 44 14.87 -8.89 20.46
N ALA A 45 15.39 -9.46 21.56
CA ALA A 45 14.94 -10.73 22.14
C ALA A 45 14.98 -10.72 23.66
N PRO A 46 14.25 -11.63 24.34
CA PRO A 46 14.36 -11.84 25.79
C PRO A 46 15.80 -12.17 26.22
N PRO A 47 16.18 -11.87 27.50
CA PRO A 47 15.32 -11.38 28.58
C PRO A 47 15.11 -9.86 28.55
N TRP A 48 14.09 -9.38 29.27
CA TRP A 48 13.93 -7.95 29.58
C TRP A 48 15.06 -7.47 30.49
N ARG A 49 15.80 -6.44 30.05
CA ARG A 49 16.97 -5.92 30.78
C ARG A 49 16.75 -4.52 31.40
N GLY A 50 15.67 -3.85 31.02
CA GLY A 50 15.36 -2.52 31.48
C GLY A 50 14.64 -1.71 30.43
N PHE A 51 14.15 -0.52 30.80
CA PHE A 51 13.51 0.41 29.88
C PHE A 51 14.52 1.42 29.34
N THR A 52 14.53 1.61 28.02
CA THR A 52 15.33 2.65 27.36
C THR A 52 14.59 3.29 26.20
N LEU A 53 14.95 4.53 25.88
CA LEU A 53 14.54 5.26 24.67
C LEU A 53 15.69 5.40 23.67
N ASP A 54 16.86 4.81 23.96
CA ASP A 54 18.05 4.93 23.14
C ASP A 54 17.84 4.42 21.71
N TRP A 55 16.95 3.43 21.53
CA TRP A 55 16.63 2.89 20.20
C TRP A 55 15.83 3.85 19.32
N PHE A 56 15.26 4.90 19.90
CA PHE A 56 14.59 5.98 19.18
C PHE A 56 15.48 7.19 19.00
N LEU A 57 16.09 7.66 20.09
CA LEU A 57 16.81 8.94 20.13
C LEU A 57 18.32 8.79 19.90
N GLY A 58 18.87 7.61 20.14
CA GLY A 58 20.32 7.38 20.21
C GLY A 58 20.89 7.72 21.58
N ASN A 59 22.09 7.24 21.83
CA ASN A 59 22.82 7.54 23.08
C ASN A 59 24.33 7.53 22.79
N ALA A 60 24.95 8.71 22.86
CA ALA A 60 26.39 8.87 22.61
C ALA A 60 27.26 8.13 23.61
N ALA A 61 26.83 8.01 24.86
CA ALA A 61 27.59 7.31 25.91
C ALA A 61 27.68 5.79 25.68
N THR A 62 26.66 5.22 25.04
CA THR A 62 26.61 3.78 24.71
C THR A 62 26.91 3.50 23.24
N SER A 63 27.26 4.51 22.45
CA SER A 63 27.48 4.43 21.01
C SER A 63 26.27 3.82 20.24
N ARG A 64 25.06 3.95 20.80
CA ARG A 64 23.83 3.46 20.17
C ARG A 64 23.28 4.49 19.18
N VAL A 65 23.03 4.06 17.96
CA VAL A 65 22.37 4.87 16.94
C VAL A 65 20.86 4.57 17.03
N GLY A 66 20.07 5.58 17.42
CA GLY A 66 18.61 5.46 17.47
C GLY A 66 17.99 5.67 16.10
N LEU A 67 16.71 5.29 15.96
CA LEU A 67 15.91 5.42 14.73
C LEU A 67 16.04 6.81 14.09
N PHE A 68 15.84 7.88 14.87
CA PHE A 68 15.83 9.24 14.33
C PHE A 68 17.22 9.82 14.05
N ALA A 69 18.27 9.20 14.59
CA ALA A 69 19.66 9.56 14.33
C ALA A 69 20.28 8.74 13.17
N ASP A 70 19.62 7.66 12.76
CA ASP A 70 20.08 6.79 11.69
C ASP A 70 19.69 7.36 10.32
N THR A 71 20.64 8.04 9.68
CA THR A 71 20.43 8.68 8.38
C THR A 71 20.09 7.71 7.28
N ALA A 72 20.60 6.47 7.33
CA ALA A 72 20.32 5.44 6.33
C ALA A 72 18.88 4.92 6.45
N LEU A 73 18.39 4.68 7.69
CA LEU A 73 16.99 4.33 7.92
C LEU A 73 16.03 5.46 7.56
N MET A 74 16.36 6.69 7.94
CA MET A 74 15.54 7.86 7.56
C MET A 74 15.52 8.06 6.05
N GLY A 75 16.65 7.90 5.38
CA GLY A 75 16.74 7.92 3.92
C GLY A 75 15.87 6.85 3.27
N SER A 76 15.93 5.61 3.75
CA SER A 76 15.11 4.50 3.25
C SER A 76 13.62 4.68 3.52
N LEU A 77 13.25 5.28 4.65
CA LEU A 77 11.88 5.67 4.95
C LEU A 77 11.37 6.70 3.94
N TRP A 78 12.18 7.73 3.67
CA TRP A 78 11.86 8.75 2.67
C TRP A 78 11.71 8.14 1.28
N THR A 79 12.63 7.26 0.87
CA THR A 79 12.56 6.52 -0.39
C THR A 79 11.26 5.73 -0.51
N SER A 80 10.86 5.01 0.56
CA SER A 80 9.58 4.29 0.58
C SER A 80 8.39 5.22 0.41
N LEU A 81 8.37 6.38 1.09
CA LEU A 81 7.29 7.37 0.97
C LEU A 81 7.17 7.91 -0.46
N VAL A 82 8.31 8.25 -1.08
CA VAL A 82 8.35 8.78 -2.46
C VAL A 82 7.86 7.72 -3.45
N VAL A 83 8.36 6.47 -3.36
CA VAL A 83 7.92 5.37 -4.22
C VAL A 83 6.43 5.12 -4.05
N ALA A 84 5.95 5.01 -2.81
CA ALA A 84 4.54 4.76 -2.52
C ALA A 84 3.62 5.88 -3.03
N LEU A 85 4.06 7.12 -2.96
CA LEU A 85 3.32 8.26 -3.49
C LEU A 85 3.21 8.19 -5.02
N TRP A 86 4.32 7.94 -5.72
CA TRP A 86 4.31 7.79 -7.18
C TRP A 86 3.44 6.61 -7.64
N VAL A 87 3.58 5.46 -7.02
CA VAL A 87 2.76 4.28 -7.33
C VAL A 87 1.29 4.57 -7.06
N SER A 88 0.95 5.23 -5.96
CA SER A 88 -0.43 5.58 -5.62
C SER A 88 -1.05 6.51 -6.66
N VAL A 89 -0.36 7.60 -7.00
CA VAL A 89 -0.88 8.58 -7.99
C VAL A 89 -1.05 7.93 -9.36
N LEU A 90 -0.02 7.23 -9.85
CA LEU A 90 -0.07 6.57 -11.15
C LEU A 90 -1.13 5.46 -11.20
N SER A 91 -1.26 4.68 -10.11
CA SER A 91 -2.28 3.62 -10.03
C SER A 91 -3.70 4.18 -10.06
N VAL A 92 -3.96 5.31 -9.41
CA VAL A 92 -5.27 5.95 -9.45
C VAL A 92 -5.55 6.53 -10.83
N LEU A 93 -4.58 7.18 -11.47
CA LEU A 93 -4.74 7.73 -12.82
C LEU A 93 -5.04 6.64 -13.84
N VAL A 94 -4.17 5.62 -13.92
CA VAL A 94 -4.32 4.51 -14.87
C VAL A 94 -5.55 3.66 -14.50
N GLY A 95 -5.75 3.39 -13.20
CA GLY A 95 -6.90 2.63 -12.70
C GLY A 95 -8.24 3.31 -13.02
N THR A 96 -8.29 4.65 -12.95
CA THR A 96 -9.49 5.41 -13.34
C THR A 96 -9.75 5.27 -14.84
N ALA A 97 -8.73 5.45 -15.68
CA ALA A 97 -8.87 5.27 -17.13
C ALA A 97 -9.35 3.84 -17.48
N ASN A 98 -8.77 2.83 -16.84
CA ASN A 98 -9.16 1.43 -17.00
C ASN A 98 -10.60 1.19 -16.53
N ALA A 99 -11.01 1.76 -15.40
CA ALA A 99 -12.37 1.64 -14.88
C ALA A 99 -13.39 2.23 -15.86
N PHE A 100 -13.13 3.42 -16.43
CA PHE A 100 -13.98 4.00 -17.46
C PHE A 100 -14.02 3.14 -18.72
N LEU A 101 -12.87 2.64 -19.19
CA LEU A 101 -12.79 1.76 -20.35
C LEU A 101 -13.64 0.50 -20.14
N ILE A 102 -13.53 -0.13 -18.96
CA ILE A 102 -14.26 -1.36 -18.65
C ILE A 102 -15.76 -1.09 -18.45
N GLU A 103 -16.13 -0.06 -17.70
CA GLU A 103 -17.54 0.12 -17.30
C GLU A 103 -18.37 0.89 -18.32
N ARG A 104 -17.75 1.79 -19.10
CA ARG A 104 -18.46 2.72 -19.99
C ARG A 104 -18.39 2.33 -21.46
N THR A 105 -17.51 1.39 -21.85
CA THR A 105 -17.38 0.99 -23.25
C THR A 105 -17.68 -0.48 -23.46
N GLN A 106 -18.19 -0.81 -24.65
CA GLN A 106 -18.39 -2.16 -25.12
C GLN A 106 -17.47 -2.40 -26.31
N PHE A 107 -16.55 -3.36 -26.17
CA PHE A 107 -15.60 -3.72 -27.24
C PHE A 107 -15.28 -5.21 -27.21
N ARG A 108 -14.87 -5.73 -28.36
CA ARG A 108 -14.43 -7.11 -28.47
C ARG A 108 -13.13 -7.32 -27.66
N GLY A 109 -13.12 -8.33 -26.79
CA GLY A 109 -11.95 -8.61 -25.91
C GLY A 109 -12.02 -7.97 -24.53
N LYS A 110 -13.09 -7.27 -24.16
CA LYS A 110 -13.30 -6.68 -22.83
C LYS A 110 -13.06 -7.69 -21.69
N THR A 111 -13.62 -8.89 -21.81
CA THR A 111 -13.44 -9.96 -20.81
C THR A 111 -11.97 -10.40 -20.72
N ALA A 112 -11.30 -10.57 -21.87
CA ALA A 112 -9.90 -10.93 -21.90
C ALA A 112 -9.01 -9.86 -21.27
N LEU A 113 -9.27 -8.57 -21.56
CA LEU A 113 -8.57 -7.46 -20.93
C LEU A 113 -8.79 -7.44 -19.41
N SER A 114 -10.03 -7.64 -18.96
CA SER A 114 -10.34 -7.69 -17.51
C SER A 114 -9.62 -8.83 -16.81
N LEU A 115 -9.53 -10.02 -17.44
CA LEU A 115 -8.78 -11.15 -16.90
C LEU A 115 -7.26 -10.88 -16.90
N LEU A 116 -6.74 -10.27 -17.96
CA LEU A 116 -5.32 -9.92 -18.06
C LEU A 116 -4.89 -8.91 -16.97
N MET A 117 -5.76 -7.95 -16.67
CA MET A 117 -5.52 -6.99 -15.57
C MET A 117 -5.44 -7.66 -14.20
N LEU A 118 -6.10 -8.80 -13.99
CA LEU A 118 -6.06 -9.54 -12.73
C LEU A 118 -4.85 -10.48 -12.64
N ALA A 119 -4.23 -10.84 -13.76
CA ALA A 119 -3.13 -11.80 -13.82
C ALA A 119 -1.96 -11.43 -12.88
N PRO A 120 -1.50 -10.19 -12.78
CA PRO A 120 -0.40 -9.83 -11.88
C PRO A 120 -0.70 -10.05 -10.38
N LEU A 121 -1.98 -10.09 -9.99
CA LEU A 121 -2.37 -10.33 -8.59
C LEU A 121 -2.22 -11.80 -8.17
N VAL A 122 -2.20 -12.71 -9.14
CA VAL A 122 -2.07 -14.15 -8.90
C VAL A 122 -0.61 -14.59 -8.92
N ILE A 123 0.25 -13.82 -9.58
CA ILE A 123 1.68 -14.15 -9.73
C ILE A 123 2.41 -13.82 -8.42
N PRO A 124 3.19 -14.74 -7.84
CA PRO A 124 4.02 -14.43 -6.67
C PRO A 124 4.96 -13.25 -6.92
N GLY A 125 5.00 -12.29 -5.97
CA GLY A 125 5.71 -11.02 -6.16
C GLY A 125 7.18 -11.15 -6.51
N VAL A 126 7.88 -12.17 -5.99
CA VAL A 126 9.30 -12.45 -6.35
C VAL A 126 9.42 -12.86 -7.81
N ILE A 127 8.53 -13.74 -8.30
CA ILE A 127 8.53 -14.19 -9.70
C ILE A 127 8.19 -13.02 -10.62
N LEU A 128 7.20 -12.20 -10.23
CA LEU A 128 6.83 -11.00 -10.96
C LEU A 128 8.03 -10.03 -11.04
N GLY A 129 8.72 -9.78 -9.93
CA GLY A 129 9.89 -8.91 -9.88
C GLY A 129 11.02 -9.40 -10.78
N ILE A 130 11.40 -10.68 -10.71
CA ILE A 130 12.44 -11.26 -11.56
C ILE A 130 12.05 -11.18 -13.05
N SER A 131 10.78 -11.46 -13.37
CA SER A 131 10.29 -11.39 -14.75
C SER A 131 10.34 -9.97 -15.32
N ILE A 132 9.94 -8.98 -14.50
CA ILE A 132 10.00 -7.56 -14.87
C ILE A 132 11.46 -7.14 -15.06
N LEU A 133 12.36 -7.51 -14.15
CA LEU A 133 13.79 -7.21 -14.25
C LEU A 133 14.39 -7.78 -15.54
N ALA A 134 14.14 -9.06 -15.81
CA ALA A 134 14.67 -9.73 -17.01
C ALA A 134 14.13 -9.08 -18.30
N PHE A 135 12.84 -8.76 -18.33
CA PHE A 135 12.20 -8.11 -19.48
C PHE A 135 12.69 -6.68 -19.68
N ALA A 136 12.74 -5.87 -18.62
CA ALA A 136 13.21 -4.51 -18.66
C ALA A 136 14.68 -4.41 -19.09
N SER A 137 15.55 -5.27 -18.52
CA SER A 137 16.97 -5.33 -18.90
C SER A 137 17.14 -5.74 -20.35
N ARG A 138 16.32 -6.65 -20.86
CA ARG A 138 16.37 -7.09 -22.26
C ARG A 138 15.98 -5.96 -23.22
N ILE A 139 14.93 -5.20 -22.90
CA ILE A 139 14.53 -4.02 -23.68
C ILE A 139 15.63 -2.95 -23.62
N ALA A 140 16.14 -2.65 -22.43
CA ALA A 140 17.18 -1.64 -22.27
C ALA A 140 18.43 -1.96 -23.08
N ASN A 141 18.89 -3.22 -23.05
CA ASN A 141 20.05 -3.67 -23.87
C ASN A 141 19.74 -3.63 -25.36
N LEU A 142 18.55 -4.07 -25.79
CA LEU A 142 18.17 -4.02 -27.22
C LEU A 142 18.14 -2.58 -27.75
N VAL A 143 17.63 -1.63 -26.98
CA VAL A 143 17.57 -0.22 -27.39
C VAL A 143 18.96 0.40 -27.40
N ASP A 144 19.82 0.05 -26.45
CA ASP A 144 21.20 0.49 -26.40
C ASP A 144 21.99 -0.05 -27.62
N ASP A 145 21.88 -1.35 -27.89
CA ASP A 145 22.55 -2.01 -29.02
C ASP A 145 22.10 -1.45 -30.41
N LEU A 146 20.82 -1.09 -30.56
CA LEU A 146 20.25 -0.65 -31.84
C LEU A 146 20.38 0.87 -32.05
N PHE A 147 20.28 1.67 -31.01
CA PHE A 147 20.15 3.12 -31.08
C PHE A 147 21.21 3.87 -30.30
N GLY A 148 22.05 3.20 -29.50
CA GLY A 148 23.00 3.84 -28.58
C GLY A 148 22.33 4.68 -27.48
N LEU A 149 21.08 4.31 -27.08
CA LEU A 149 20.30 5.02 -26.11
C LEU A 149 20.21 4.22 -24.80
N GLU A 150 20.79 4.73 -23.73
CA GLU A 150 20.69 4.13 -22.41
C GLU A 150 19.34 4.48 -21.76
N LEU A 151 18.49 3.47 -21.56
CA LEU A 151 17.21 3.60 -20.86
C LEU A 151 17.39 3.32 -19.36
N GLU A 152 17.94 4.30 -18.62
CA GLU A 152 18.22 4.14 -17.19
C GLU A 152 16.99 3.78 -16.35
N PHE A 153 15.80 4.25 -16.72
CA PHE A 153 14.55 3.94 -16.01
C PHE A 153 14.13 2.46 -16.11
N LEU A 154 14.72 1.69 -17.03
CA LEU A 154 14.56 0.23 -17.14
C LEU A 154 15.71 -0.55 -16.49
N ARG A 155 16.72 0.12 -15.94
CA ARG A 155 17.76 -0.49 -15.12
C ARG A 155 17.32 -0.61 -13.67
N PRO A 156 17.92 -1.53 -12.87
CA PRO A 156 17.62 -1.65 -11.43
C PRO A 156 17.71 -0.29 -10.72
N GLY A 157 16.61 0.12 -10.10
CA GLY A 157 16.52 1.43 -9.45
C GLY A 157 15.07 1.80 -9.12
N LEU A 158 14.88 2.98 -8.52
CA LEU A 158 13.56 3.45 -8.08
C LEU A 158 12.54 3.57 -9.20
N PRO A 159 12.88 4.05 -10.43
CA PRO A 159 11.92 4.07 -11.52
C PRO A 159 11.40 2.68 -11.89
N LEU A 160 12.29 1.67 -11.94
CA LEU A 160 11.90 0.30 -12.23
C LEU A 160 11.07 -0.31 -11.09
N VAL A 161 11.35 0.04 -9.82
CA VAL A 161 10.53 -0.35 -8.66
C VAL A 161 9.12 0.22 -8.80
N VAL A 162 8.97 1.50 -9.17
CA VAL A 162 7.66 2.13 -9.39
C VAL A 162 6.90 1.42 -10.51
N LEU A 163 7.53 1.16 -11.65
CA LEU A 163 6.91 0.43 -12.78
C LEU A 163 6.51 -0.98 -12.39
N GLY A 164 7.38 -1.68 -11.66
CA GLY A 164 7.12 -3.05 -11.21
C GLY A 164 5.95 -3.13 -10.24
N GLN A 165 5.89 -2.26 -9.28
CA GLN A 165 4.76 -2.19 -8.33
C GLN A 165 3.47 -1.73 -9.02
N LEU A 166 3.56 -0.78 -9.96
CA LEU A 166 2.43 -0.30 -10.74
C LEU A 166 1.72 -1.45 -11.47
N SER A 167 2.46 -2.44 -11.96
CA SER A 167 1.93 -3.56 -12.75
C SER A 167 0.80 -4.34 -12.06
N PHE A 168 0.80 -4.43 -10.73
CA PHE A 168 -0.24 -5.12 -9.96
C PHE A 168 -1.13 -4.17 -9.11
N VAL A 169 -0.57 -3.05 -8.63
CA VAL A 169 -1.34 -2.09 -7.82
C VAL A 169 -2.44 -1.41 -8.64
N VAL A 170 -2.19 -1.15 -9.94
CA VAL A 170 -3.21 -0.64 -10.88
C VAL A 170 -4.46 -1.51 -10.92
N SER A 171 -4.30 -2.84 -10.83
CA SER A 171 -5.44 -3.76 -10.85
C SER A 171 -6.38 -3.53 -9.67
N ILE A 172 -5.83 -3.35 -8.46
CA ILE A 172 -6.61 -3.06 -7.25
C ILE A 172 -7.29 -1.69 -7.34
N ALA A 173 -6.56 -0.67 -7.82
CA ALA A 173 -7.13 0.66 -8.03
C ALA A 173 -8.30 0.60 -9.05
N THR A 174 -8.09 -0.11 -10.18
CA THR A 174 -9.13 -0.31 -11.20
C THR A 174 -10.38 -0.96 -10.60
N LEU A 175 -10.22 -2.08 -9.86
CA LEU A 175 -11.37 -2.78 -9.25
C LEU A 175 -12.12 -1.91 -8.26
N THR A 176 -11.40 -1.16 -7.42
CA THR A 176 -11.99 -0.27 -6.41
C THR A 176 -12.83 0.83 -7.06
N ILE A 177 -12.28 1.45 -8.11
CA ILE A 177 -12.95 2.54 -8.83
C ILE A 177 -14.11 2.00 -9.68
N SER A 178 -13.92 0.86 -10.39
CA SER A 178 -14.98 0.19 -11.16
C SER A 178 -16.17 -0.17 -10.30
N ALA A 179 -15.96 -0.69 -9.08
CA ALA A 179 -17.04 -1.05 -8.17
C ALA A 179 -17.94 0.16 -7.82
N ARG A 180 -17.35 1.36 -7.72
CA ARG A 180 -18.11 2.60 -7.50
C ARG A 180 -18.79 3.07 -8.79
N LEU A 181 -18.06 3.04 -9.91
CA LEU A 181 -18.56 3.50 -11.21
C LEU A 181 -19.75 2.67 -11.71
N LYS A 182 -19.77 1.36 -11.43
CA LYS A 182 -20.92 0.48 -11.73
C LYS A 182 -22.23 0.90 -11.07
N ARG A 183 -22.15 1.56 -9.92
CA ARG A 183 -23.32 2.00 -9.15
C ARG A 183 -23.76 3.42 -9.51
N PHE A 184 -23.05 4.06 -10.44
CA PHE A 184 -23.35 5.42 -10.85
C PHE A 184 -24.61 5.45 -11.72
N ASP A 185 -25.53 6.35 -11.39
CA ASP A 185 -26.75 6.56 -12.17
C ASP A 185 -26.44 7.44 -13.38
N LEU A 186 -26.50 6.85 -14.57
CA LEU A 186 -26.24 7.52 -15.84
C LEU A 186 -27.26 8.63 -16.15
N THR A 187 -28.47 8.55 -15.60
CA THR A 187 -29.51 9.56 -15.85
C THR A 187 -29.08 10.95 -15.35
N LEU A 188 -28.19 11.03 -14.36
CA LEU A 188 -27.64 12.29 -13.88
C LEU A 188 -26.78 12.99 -14.96
N GLU A 189 -25.97 12.22 -15.70
CA GLU A 189 -25.18 12.77 -16.81
C GLU A 189 -26.10 13.17 -17.98
N GLU A 190 -27.09 12.33 -18.31
CA GLU A 190 -28.09 12.63 -19.38
C GLU A 190 -28.89 13.87 -19.08
N ALA A 191 -29.34 14.05 -17.85
CA ALA A 191 -30.07 15.26 -17.43
C ALA A 191 -29.20 16.52 -17.58
N ALA A 192 -27.92 16.45 -17.20
CA ALA A 192 -27.01 17.56 -17.36
C ALA A 192 -26.72 17.89 -18.82
N TYR A 193 -26.58 16.89 -19.69
CA TYR A 193 -26.47 17.12 -21.15
C TYR A 193 -27.71 17.77 -21.73
N ASN A 194 -28.91 17.35 -21.30
CA ASN A 194 -30.17 17.95 -21.73
C ASN A 194 -30.29 19.42 -21.30
N LEU A 195 -29.63 19.82 -20.22
CA LEU A 195 -29.54 21.21 -19.76
C LEU A 195 -28.40 22.00 -20.47
N GLY A 196 -27.74 21.41 -21.46
CA GLY A 196 -26.66 22.05 -22.23
C GLY A 196 -25.29 22.02 -21.63
N ALA A 197 -25.03 21.20 -20.58
CA ALA A 197 -23.72 21.10 -20.02
C ALA A 197 -22.73 20.41 -20.98
N SER A 198 -21.48 20.89 -21.01
CA SER A 198 -20.39 20.24 -21.76
C SER A 198 -19.93 18.96 -21.12
N ARG A 199 -19.28 18.05 -21.89
CA ARG A 199 -18.72 16.79 -21.35
C ARG A 199 -17.74 17.03 -20.20
N ALA A 200 -16.90 18.04 -20.32
CA ALA A 200 -15.95 18.40 -19.25
C ALA A 200 -16.67 18.90 -17.99
N ALA A 201 -17.72 19.71 -18.14
CA ALA A 201 -18.52 20.18 -17.02
C ALA A 201 -19.21 19.00 -16.31
N VAL A 202 -19.87 18.09 -17.04
CA VAL A 202 -20.51 16.90 -16.48
C VAL A 202 -19.50 16.03 -15.73
N PHE A 203 -18.34 15.77 -16.33
CA PHE A 203 -17.29 14.98 -15.69
C PHE A 203 -16.81 15.63 -14.38
N THR A 204 -16.51 16.92 -14.39
CA THR A 204 -15.91 17.59 -13.21
C THR A 204 -16.92 17.91 -12.11
N THR A 205 -18.20 18.15 -12.45
CA THR A 205 -19.22 18.57 -11.47
C THR A 205 -20.11 17.43 -10.97
N ILE A 206 -20.23 16.33 -11.73
CA ILE A 206 -21.11 15.21 -11.40
C ILE A 206 -20.30 13.93 -11.19
N THR A 207 -19.60 13.46 -12.22
CA THR A 207 -18.96 12.14 -12.21
C THR A 207 -17.76 12.10 -11.26
N LEU A 208 -16.85 13.06 -11.33
CA LEU A 208 -15.66 13.13 -10.51
C LEU A 208 -15.96 13.30 -8.99
N PRO A 209 -16.88 14.20 -8.58
CA PRO A 209 -17.30 14.30 -7.17
C PRO A 209 -17.90 12.99 -6.64
N TYR A 210 -18.71 12.30 -7.44
CA TYR A 210 -19.26 11.00 -7.07
C TYR A 210 -18.16 9.94 -6.88
N LEU A 211 -17.12 9.93 -7.73
CA LEU A 211 -16.01 9.00 -7.66
C LEU A 211 -14.99 9.35 -6.57
N ARG A 212 -14.95 10.60 -6.11
CA ARG A 212 -13.94 11.10 -5.16
C ARG A 212 -13.69 10.17 -3.96
N PRO A 213 -14.69 9.61 -3.26
CA PRO A 213 -14.46 8.67 -2.16
C PRO A 213 -13.74 7.39 -2.60
N ALA A 214 -14.07 6.87 -3.79
CA ALA A 214 -13.42 5.68 -4.34
C ALA A 214 -11.98 5.96 -4.79
N LEU A 215 -11.74 7.15 -5.37
CA LEU A 215 -10.39 7.59 -5.77
C LEU A 215 -9.48 7.73 -4.55
N ILE A 216 -9.97 8.35 -3.47
CA ILE A 216 -9.21 8.49 -2.21
C ILE A 216 -8.96 7.10 -1.58
N GLY A 217 -9.98 6.24 -1.57
CA GLY A 217 -9.83 4.86 -1.08
C GLY A 217 -8.82 4.05 -1.89
N ALA A 218 -8.90 4.12 -3.21
CA ALA A 218 -7.94 3.47 -4.12
C ALA A 218 -6.51 4.01 -3.92
N ALA A 219 -6.36 5.34 -3.75
CA ALA A 219 -5.06 5.96 -3.47
C ALA A 219 -4.47 5.47 -2.14
N ALA A 220 -5.28 5.41 -1.10
CA ALA A 220 -4.83 4.94 0.22
C ALA A 220 -4.40 3.47 0.19
N ILE A 221 -5.19 2.60 -0.47
CA ILE A 221 -4.85 1.18 -0.63
C ILE A 221 -3.57 1.04 -1.46
N ALA A 222 -3.46 1.75 -2.59
CA ALA A 222 -2.30 1.73 -3.46
C ALA A 222 -1.03 2.19 -2.73
N PHE A 223 -1.13 3.26 -1.94
CA PHE A 223 -0.04 3.76 -1.11
C PHE A 223 0.44 2.72 -0.09
N LEU A 224 -0.48 2.11 0.66
CA LEU A 224 -0.14 1.10 1.66
C LEU A 224 0.49 -0.13 1.02
N MET A 225 -0.10 -0.65 -0.06
CA MET A 225 0.43 -1.81 -0.80
C MET A 225 1.84 -1.57 -1.36
N SER A 226 2.11 -0.34 -1.82
CA SER A 226 3.43 0.05 -2.31
C SER A 226 4.42 0.21 -1.16
N PHE A 227 4.02 0.88 -0.08
CA PHE A 227 4.87 1.17 1.06
C PHE A 227 5.38 -0.11 1.77
N GLU A 228 4.51 -1.11 1.91
CA GLU A 228 4.86 -2.41 2.53
C GLU A 228 5.50 -3.41 1.55
N ASN A 229 5.57 -3.07 0.25
CA ASN A 229 6.04 -4.03 -0.74
C ASN A 229 7.52 -4.35 -0.56
N PHE A 230 7.78 -5.63 -0.30
CA PHE A 230 9.13 -6.18 -0.18
C PHE A 230 9.51 -7.05 -1.39
N ASN A 231 8.64 -8.00 -1.74
CA ASN A 231 8.98 -9.10 -2.65
C ASN A 231 9.39 -8.63 -4.05
N THR A 232 8.57 -7.77 -4.66
CA THR A 232 8.86 -7.22 -5.99
C THR A 232 9.98 -6.20 -5.91
N THR A 233 9.97 -5.35 -4.88
CA THR A 233 10.96 -4.31 -4.66
C THR A 233 12.37 -4.86 -4.53
N LEU A 234 12.57 -5.94 -3.77
CA LEU A 234 13.88 -6.59 -3.58
C LEU A 234 14.54 -6.99 -4.90
N MET A 235 13.75 -7.38 -5.90
CA MET A 235 14.26 -7.82 -7.21
C MET A 235 14.60 -6.65 -8.15
N LEU A 236 13.98 -5.48 -7.95
CA LEU A 236 14.05 -4.34 -8.86
C LEU A 236 14.89 -3.18 -8.34
N VAL A 237 15.18 -3.18 -7.05
CA VAL A 237 15.90 -2.07 -6.40
C VAL A 237 17.36 -2.03 -6.85
N GLY A 238 17.89 -0.80 -6.98
CA GLY A 238 19.32 -0.52 -7.14
C GLY A 238 19.99 -0.20 -5.78
N SER A 239 20.78 0.87 -5.75
CA SER A 239 21.50 1.32 -4.55
C SER A 239 20.60 1.91 -3.46
N ASP A 240 19.50 2.56 -3.84
CA ASP A 240 18.65 3.33 -2.93
C ASP A 240 17.49 2.46 -2.42
N ALA A 241 17.79 1.62 -1.44
CA ALA A 241 16.84 0.65 -0.92
C ALA A 241 15.69 1.31 -0.13
N PRO A 242 14.41 1.03 -0.48
CA PRO A 242 13.26 1.34 0.35
C PRO A 242 13.34 0.63 1.71
N LEU A 243 12.57 1.14 2.69
CA LEU A 243 12.66 0.72 4.09
C LEU A 243 12.52 -0.80 4.30
N THR A 244 11.59 -1.45 3.59
CA THR A 244 11.36 -2.90 3.71
C THR A 244 12.59 -3.71 3.31
N VAL A 245 13.31 -3.30 2.26
CA VAL A 245 14.53 -3.95 1.79
C VAL A 245 15.69 -3.64 2.73
N MET A 246 15.81 -2.39 3.21
CA MET A 246 16.83 -1.98 4.19
C MET A 246 16.67 -2.75 5.51
N MET A 247 15.47 -2.86 6.04
CA MET A 247 15.20 -3.63 7.27
C MET A 247 15.55 -5.11 7.10
N TYR A 248 15.25 -5.70 5.95
CA TYR A 248 15.62 -7.08 5.64
C TYR A 248 17.15 -7.26 5.58
N GLY A 249 17.88 -6.35 4.96
CA GLY A 249 19.33 -6.35 4.93
C GLY A 249 19.91 -6.34 6.33
N ARG A 250 19.50 -5.40 7.17
CA ARG A 250 19.94 -5.29 8.57
C ARG A 250 19.59 -6.51 9.42
N MET A 251 18.42 -7.10 9.19
CA MET A 251 18.04 -8.34 9.90
C MET A 251 18.98 -9.50 9.55
N ARG A 252 19.47 -9.58 8.31
CA ARG A 252 20.43 -10.60 7.87
C ARG A 252 21.85 -10.39 8.40
N GLU A 253 22.26 -9.13 8.55
CA GLU A 253 23.58 -8.76 9.06
C GLU A 253 23.69 -8.88 10.58
N GLY A 254 22.58 -8.89 11.27
CA GLY A 254 22.48 -9.00 12.74
C GLY A 254 21.35 -8.10 13.25
N ALA A 255 20.28 -8.71 13.75
CA ALA A 255 19.12 -7.98 14.21
C ALA A 255 19.46 -7.03 15.37
N SER A 256 19.24 -5.73 15.17
CA SER A 256 19.35 -4.70 16.20
C SER A 256 17.96 -4.33 16.74
N PRO A 257 17.82 -4.00 18.03
CA PRO A 257 16.56 -3.52 18.61
C PRO A 257 15.98 -2.26 17.94
N VAL A 258 16.78 -1.51 17.20
CA VAL A 258 16.30 -0.39 16.35
C VAL A 258 15.23 -0.84 15.37
N LEU A 259 15.27 -2.10 14.90
CA LEU A 259 14.23 -2.66 14.03
C LEU A 259 12.87 -2.74 14.72
N ASN A 260 12.84 -3.03 16.03
CA ASN A 260 11.62 -2.99 16.82
C ASN A 260 11.10 -1.55 16.98
N ALA A 261 12.01 -0.58 17.18
CA ALA A 261 11.66 0.84 17.27
C ALA A 261 11.07 1.35 15.94
N VAL A 262 11.66 0.97 14.79
CA VAL A 262 11.10 1.25 13.45
C VAL A 262 9.70 0.66 13.31
N SER A 263 9.54 -0.62 13.66
CA SER A 263 8.26 -1.32 13.57
C SER A 263 7.18 -0.65 14.42
N LEU A 264 7.49 -0.30 15.66
CA LEU A 264 6.57 0.41 16.55
C LEU A 264 6.21 1.79 16.00
N PHE A 265 7.19 2.55 15.50
CA PHE A 265 6.95 3.84 14.88
C PHE A 265 5.98 3.73 13.70
N LEU A 266 6.19 2.75 12.82
CA LEU A 266 5.29 2.50 11.68
C LEU A 266 3.90 2.06 12.12
N MET A 267 3.78 1.20 13.13
CA MET A 267 2.49 0.80 13.70
C MET A 267 1.71 1.99 14.22
N VAL A 268 2.35 2.89 14.98
CA VAL A 268 1.72 4.11 15.52
C VAL A 268 1.33 5.07 14.39
N ALA A 269 2.22 5.27 13.41
CA ALA A 269 1.95 6.13 12.26
C ALA A 269 0.78 5.61 11.42
N SER A 270 0.75 4.30 11.14
CA SER A 270 -0.35 3.65 10.40
C SER A 270 -1.67 3.71 11.15
N ALA A 271 -1.67 3.49 12.47
CA ALA A 271 -2.86 3.60 13.30
C ALA A 271 -3.38 5.05 13.33
N ALA A 272 -2.50 6.04 13.45
CA ALA A 272 -2.86 7.45 13.41
C ALA A 272 -3.47 7.84 12.06
N LEU A 273 -2.88 7.36 10.95
CA LEU A 273 -3.42 7.59 9.61
C LEU A 273 -4.81 6.95 9.45
N ALA A 274 -4.99 5.70 9.87
CA ALA A 274 -6.27 5.01 9.81
C ALA A 274 -7.35 5.75 10.62
N LEU A 275 -7.04 6.19 11.84
CA LEU A 275 -7.96 6.95 12.69
C LEU A 275 -8.37 8.29 12.06
N THR A 276 -7.44 9.01 11.43
CA THR A 276 -7.76 10.28 10.77
C THR A 276 -8.67 10.08 9.55
N LEU A 277 -8.45 9.01 8.77
CA LEU A 277 -9.30 8.65 7.64
C LEU A 277 -10.72 8.24 8.09
N LEU A 278 -10.83 7.45 9.15
CA LEU A 278 -12.12 7.04 9.72
C LEU A 278 -12.92 8.22 10.26
N ARG A 279 -12.28 9.17 10.95
CA ARG A 279 -12.94 10.38 11.44
C ARG A 279 -13.51 11.24 10.31
N ARG A 280 -12.77 11.41 9.22
CA ARG A 280 -13.24 12.15 8.03
C ARG A 280 -14.41 11.46 7.33
N SER A 281 -14.44 10.13 7.31
CA SER A 281 -15.55 9.35 6.75
C SER A 281 -16.83 9.38 7.60
N SER A 282 -16.72 9.69 8.90
CA SER A 282 -17.83 9.76 9.84
C SER A 282 -18.48 11.14 9.92
N ASP A 283 -17.95 12.16 9.25
CA ASP A 283 -18.45 13.52 9.29
C ASP A 283 -19.83 13.61 8.59
N PRO A 284 -20.90 14.08 9.27
CA PRO A 284 -22.26 14.16 8.72
C PRO A 284 -22.38 14.96 7.43
N ALA A 285 -21.51 15.97 7.25
CA ALA A 285 -21.43 16.76 6.02
C ALA A 285 -21.06 15.93 4.77
N THR A 286 -20.33 14.83 4.96
CA THR A 286 -19.94 13.90 3.88
C THR A 286 -21.06 12.92 3.54
N ARG A 287 -21.99 12.66 4.47
CA ARG A 287 -23.17 11.77 4.25
C ARG A 287 -24.30 12.43 3.47
N ALA A 288 -24.38 13.75 3.48
CA ALA A 288 -25.41 14.49 2.75
C ALA A 288 -25.19 14.55 1.24
N VAL A 289 -24.03 14.10 0.75
CA VAL A 289 -23.64 14.08 -0.68
C VAL A 289 -23.55 12.64 -1.23
N GLN A 290 -23.84 11.63 -0.39
CA GLN A 290 -23.92 10.21 -0.79
C GLN A 290 -25.35 9.76 -1.05
#